data_a0ff2f57fe29cdef43f57f3ee6755506
#
_entry.id   a0ff2f57fe29cdef43f57f3ee6755506
#
_cell.length_a   1.000
_cell.length_b   1.000
_cell.length_c   1.000
_cell.angle_alpha   90.00
_cell.angle_beta   90.00
_cell.angle_gamma   90.00
#
_symmetry.space_group_name_H-M   'P 1'
#
loop_
_entity.id
_entity.type
_entity.pdbx_description
1 polymer ?
#
loop_
_entity_poly.entity_id
_entity_poly.type
_entity_poly.pdbx_seq_one_letter_code
_entity_poly.pdbx_strand_id
1 'polypeptide(L)'
;KTENGKFHAVIDAIVEAHEKGQPVLVGTISIEKSELLSKMLKKRGIKHNVLNAKQHEKEAEIVAQAGKLGAVTIATNMAGRGTDIILGGNAEYMAKAAMRKQGFTEELIEEATGYAETDDEEIINARNTFRELNDKYKEEIKGEAEKVREAGGLYIMGTERHESRRIDNQLRGRAGRQGDPGVSRFFLSTEDDLMRDRKSVV
;
A
#
# COMPACT_ATOMS: atom_id res chain seq x y z
N LYS A 1 -4.90 25.26 13.76
CA LYS A 1 -3.61 24.59 13.58
C LYS A 1 -3.13 24.80 12.15
N THR A 2 -1.84 25.05 11.96
CA THR A 2 -1.22 25.29 10.67
C THR A 2 -1.05 24.00 9.86
N GLU A 3 -0.94 24.13 8.53
CA GLU A 3 -0.63 23.01 7.65
C GLU A 3 0.72 22.37 7.99
N ASN A 4 1.74 23.18 8.27
CA ASN A 4 3.05 22.71 8.70
C ASN A 4 2.99 21.89 10.00
N GLY A 5 2.25 22.35 11.00
CA GLY A 5 2.00 21.60 12.22
C GLY A 5 1.27 20.28 11.99
N LYS A 6 0.35 20.25 11.03
CA LYS A 6 -0.32 19.03 10.60
C LYS A 6 0.65 18.02 10.02
N PHE A 7 1.53 18.40 9.11
CA PHE A 7 2.52 17.51 8.52
C PHE A 7 3.51 16.97 9.56
N HIS A 8 3.94 17.77 10.51
CA HIS A 8 4.75 17.27 11.63
C HIS A 8 4.01 16.23 12.46
N ALA A 9 2.72 16.41 12.73
CA ALA A 9 1.90 15.43 13.43
C ALA A 9 1.76 14.12 12.63
N VAL A 10 1.60 14.20 11.31
CA VAL A 10 1.57 13.04 10.42
C VAL A 10 2.90 12.28 10.49
N ILE A 11 4.02 12.97 10.40
CA ILE A 11 5.36 12.36 10.49
C ILE A 11 5.57 11.66 11.82
N ASP A 12 5.22 12.30 12.93
CA ASP A 12 5.34 11.70 14.26
C ASP A 12 4.50 10.43 14.40
N ALA A 13 3.28 10.43 13.86
CA ALA A 13 2.41 9.27 13.84
C ALA A 13 2.97 8.13 12.96
N ILE A 14 3.58 8.46 11.82
CA ILE A 14 4.24 7.48 10.95
C ILE A 14 5.44 6.83 11.67
N VAL A 15 6.27 7.63 12.30
CA VAL A 15 7.45 7.14 13.04
C VAL A 15 7.01 6.21 14.18
N GLU A 16 6.00 6.59 14.95
CA GLU A 16 5.46 5.75 16.02
C GLU A 16 4.93 4.42 15.51
N ALA A 17 4.14 4.41 14.43
CA ALA A 17 3.63 3.19 13.82
C ALA A 17 4.76 2.31 13.25
N HIS A 18 5.72 2.93 12.57
CA HIS A 18 6.88 2.24 12.02
C HIS A 18 7.72 1.54 13.10
N GLU A 19 7.94 2.17 14.23
CA GLU A 19 8.66 1.58 15.37
C GLU A 19 7.94 0.37 15.95
N LYS A 20 6.62 0.35 15.92
CA LYS A 20 5.80 -0.80 16.33
C LYS A 20 5.79 -1.93 15.30
N GLY A 21 6.30 -1.70 14.10
CA GLY A 21 6.17 -2.62 12.98
C GLY A 21 4.84 -2.53 12.23
N GLN A 22 4.00 -1.55 12.54
CA GLN A 22 2.72 -1.35 11.87
C GLN A 22 2.92 -0.72 10.49
N PRO A 23 2.41 -1.34 9.40
CA PRO A 23 2.47 -0.73 8.08
C PRO A 23 1.56 0.48 7.98
N VAL A 24 2.03 1.52 7.29
CA VAL A 24 1.33 2.79 7.12
C VAL A 24 1.12 3.08 5.65
N LEU A 25 -0.11 3.44 5.30
CA LEU A 25 -0.47 4.00 3.99
C LEU A 25 -0.94 5.44 4.19
N VAL A 26 -0.19 6.40 3.65
CA VAL A 26 -0.53 7.81 3.74
C VAL A 26 -1.16 8.27 2.43
N GLY A 27 -2.40 8.71 2.47
CA GLY A 27 -3.10 9.29 1.33
C GLY A 27 -2.95 10.81 1.29
N THR A 28 -2.46 11.34 0.16
CA THR A 28 -2.35 12.77 -0.10
C THR A 28 -3.24 13.18 -1.26
N ILE A 29 -3.56 14.47 -1.36
CA ILE A 29 -4.41 15.00 -2.45
C ILE A 29 -3.62 15.51 -3.65
N SER A 30 -2.29 15.64 -3.53
CA SER A 30 -1.44 16.14 -4.60
C SER A 30 -0.05 15.52 -4.58
N ILE A 31 0.59 15.51 -5.75
CA ILE A 31 1.98 15.06 -5.91
C ILE A 31 2.92 15.91 -5.05
N GLU A 32 2.70 17.24 -5.02
CA GLU A 32 3.51 18.18 -4.23
C GLU A 32 3.52 17.83 -2.74
N LYS A 33 2.36 17.51 -2.18
CA LYS A 33 2.24 17.10 -0.77
C LYS A 33 2.88 15.75 -0.50
N SER A 34 2.77 14.81 -1.44
CA SER A 34 3.48 13.52 -1.36
C SER A 34 5.00 13.72 -1.34
N GLU A 35 5.52 14.59 -2.20
CA GLU A 35 6.96 14.91 -2.25
C GLU A 35 7.44 15.60 -0.98
N LEU A 36 6.65 16.50 -0.42
CA LEU A 36 6.95 17.18 0.84
C LEU A 36 7.06 16.17 2.00
N LEU A 37 6.08 15.29 2.14
CA LEU A 37 6.11 14.23 3.15
C LEU A 37 7.30 13.28 2.94
N SER A 38 7.60 12.93 1.70
CA SER A 38 8.74 12.09 1.37
C SER A 38 10.06 12.71 1.82
N LYS A 39 10.25 14.00 1.57
CA LYS A 39 11.43 14.75 2.04
C LYS A 39 11.53 14.75 3.57
N MET A 40 10.42 14.98 4.25
CA MET A 40 10.38 14.97 5.72
C MET A 40 10.72 13.60 6.30
N LEU A 41 10.21 12.52 5.71
CA LEU A 41 10.53 11.15 6.10
C LEU A 41 12.00 10.80 5.86
N LYS A 42 12.58 11.24 4.75
CA LYS A 42 14.01 11.06 4.48
C LYS A 42 14.88 11.74 5.53
N LYS A 43 14.51 12.95 5.96
CA LYS A 43 15.22 13.66 7.04
C LYS A 43 15.15 12.92 8.38
N ARG A 44 14.07 12.18 8.63
CA ARG A 44 13.90 11.35 9.83
C ARG A 44 14.52 9.96 9.69
N GLY A 45 15.14 9.65 8.55
CA GLY A 45 15.75 8.35 8.29
C GLY A 45 14.75 7.20 8.08
N ILE A 46 13.50 7.50 7.73
CA ILE A 46 12.45 6.50 7.50
C ILE A 46 12.44 6.08 6.03
N LYS A 47 12.72 4.81 5.79
CA LYS A 47 12.61 4.20 4.46
C LYS A 47 11.13 4.09 4.07
N HIS A 48 10.78 4.55 2.88
CA HIS A 48 9.41 4.57 2.40
C HIS A 48 9.34 4.47 0.88
N ASN A 49 8.15 4.16 0.37
CA ASN A 49 7.84 4.18 -1.05
C ASN A 49 6.80 5.26 -1.35
N VAL A 50 6.91 5.88 -2.53
CA VAL A 50 5.93 6.85 -3.03
C VAL A 50 5.22 6.26 -4.24
N LEU A 51 3.91 6.17 -4.14
CA LEU A 51 3.02 5.67 -5.18
C LEU A 51 2.30 6.84 -5.83
N ASN A 52 2.59 7.12 -7.10
CA ASN A 52 1.90 8.15 -7.87
C ASN A 52 1.59 7.66 -9.29
N ALA A 53 0.69 8.38 -9.97
CA ALA A 53 0.22 8.00 -11.31
C ALA A 53 1.29 8.02 -12.42
N LYS A 54 2.49 8.53 -12.13
CA LYS A 54 3.59 8.61 -13.09
C LYS A 54 4.40 7.31 -13.21
N GLN A 55 4.23 6.37 -12.31
CA GLN A 55 5.06 5.16 -12.20
C GLN A 55 4.20 3.88 -12.19
N HIS A 56 3.39 3.67 -13.22
CA HIS A 56 2.50 2.51 -13.30
C HIS A 56 3.21 1.16 -13.17
N GLU A 57 4.41 1.03 -13.71
CA GLU A 57 5.16 -0.23 -13.68
C GLU A 57 5.57 -0.65 -12.27
N LYS A 58 5.88 0.32 -11.41
CA LYS A 58 6.25 0.07 -10.02
C LYS A 58 5.06 0.01 -9.06
N GLU A 59 3.89 0.43 -9.52
CA GLU A 59 2.69 0.52 -8.69
C GLU A 59 2.33 -0.84 -8.08
N ALA A 60 2.28 -1.88 -8.88
CA ALA A 60 1.94 -3.23 -8.42
C ALA A 60 2.95 -3.76 -7.39
N GLU A 61 4.25 -3.50 -7.61
CA GLU A 61 5.30 -3.88 -6.67
C GLU A 61 5.16 -3.16 -5.32
N ILE A 62 4.92 -1.85 -5.34
CA ILE A 62 4.76 -1.04 -4.14
C ILE A 62 3.52 -1.50 -3.35
N VAL A 63 2.38 -1.70 -4.02
CA VAL A 63 1.15 -2.18 -3.39
C VAL A 63 1.33 -3.58 -2.80
N ALA A 64 2.02 -4.47 -3.51
CA ALA A 64 2.31 -5.82 -3.02
C ALA A 64 3.13 -5.82 -1.72
N GLN A 65 3.95 -4.82 -1.50
CA GLN A 65 4.80 -4.69 -0.32
C GLN A 65 4.22 -3.77 0.77
N ALA A 66 3.15 -3.04 0.48
CA ALA A 66 2.60 -2.04 1.40
C ALA A 66 2.06 -2.61 2.72
N GLY A 67 1.70 -3.88 2.76
CA GLY A 67 1.23 -4.59 3.96
C GLY A 67 2.32 -5.27 4.79
N LYS A 68 3.58 -5.13 4.42
CA LYS A 68 4.70 -5.73 5.15
C LYS A 68 4.97 -5.02 6.48
N LEU A 69 5.61 -5.74 7.39
CA LEU A 69 5.98 -5.22 8.70
C LEU A 69 6.79 -3.93 8.58
N GLY A 70 6.31 -2.86 9.20
CA GLY A 70 6.97 -1.56 9.21
C GLY A 70 7.03 -0.83 7.87
N ALA A 71 6.33 -1.29 6.85
CA ALA A 71 6.29 -0.61 5.56
C ALA A 71 5.63 0.76 5.65
N VAL A 72 6.20 1.75 4.98
CA VAL A 72 5.64 3.10 4.87
C VAL A 72 5.44 3.43 3.40
N THR A 73 4.21 3.73 3.02
CA THR A 73 3.82 4.04 1.64
C THR A 73 3.04 5.35 1.61
N ILE A 74 3.44 6.25 0.71
CA ILE A 74 2.71 7.49 0.44
C ILE A 74 2.03 7.34 -0.92
N ALA A 75 0.71 7.50 -0.96
CA ALA A 75 -0.07 7.38 -2.18
C ALA A 75 -0.79 8.69 -2.49
N THR A 76 -0.68 9.16 -3.73
CA THR A 76 -1.41 10.33 -4.21
C THR A 76 -2.73 9.88 -4.82
N ASN A 77 -3.84 10.48 -4.39
CA ASN A 77 -5.18 10.33 -5.00
C ASN A 77 -5.51 8.91 -5.49
N MET A 78 -5.72 7.97 -4.61
CA MET A 78 -6.21 6.65 -5.00
C MET A 78 -5.29 5.86 -5.95
N ALA A 79 -4.02 6.24 -6.07
CA ALA A 79 -3.04 5.39 -6.74
C ALA A 79 -3.07 3.98 -6.13
N GLY A 80 -2.93 2.94 -6.94
CA GLY A 80 -3.14 1.55 -6.49
C GLY A 80 -4.62 1.17 -6.30
N ARG A 81 -5.54 1.94 -6.85
CA ARG A 81 -6.98 1.70 -6.78
C ARG A 81 -7.35 0.33 -7.35
N GLY A 82 -8.22 -0.38 -6.64
CA GLY A 82 -8.68 -1.71 -7.05
C GLY A 82 -7.74 -2.86 -6.70
N THR A 83 -6.58 -2.57 -6.10
CA THR A 83 -5.65 -3.60 -5.63
C THR A 83 -5.69 -3.66 -4.10
N ASP A 84 -5.92 -4.85 -3.56
CA ASP A 84 -5.95 -5.06 -2.12
C ASP A 84 -4.53 -5.09 -1.53
N ILE A 85 -4.38 -4.46 -0.37
CA ILE A 85 -3.15 -4.55 0.42
C ILE A 85 -3.30 -5.73 1.37
N ILE A 86 -2.44 -6.72 1.20
CA ILE A 86 -2.44 -7.94 1.99
C ILE A 86 -1.42 -7.81 3.12
N LEU A 87 -1.84 -8.05 4.35
CA LEU A 87 -0.95 -8.00 5.51
C LEU A 87 0.16 -9.05 5.38
N GLY A 88 1.39 -8.63 5.61
CA GLY A 88 2.59 -9.46 5.45
C GLY A 88 3.17 -9.48 4.04
N GLY A 89 2.43 -9.03 3.05
CA GLY A 89 2.82 -8.99 1.65
C GLY A 89 1.95 -9.86 0.75
N ASN A 90 2.20 -9.82 -0.57
CA ASN A 90 1.45 -10.56 -1.58
C ASN A 90 2.30 -11.72 -2.13
N ALA A 91 2.00 -12.95 -1.70
CA ALA A 91 2.71 -14.15 -2.11
C ALA A 91 2.60 -14.42 -3.62
N GLU A 92 1.41 -14.22 -4.19
CA GLU A 92 1.17 -14.39 -5.63
C GLU A 92 2.05 -13.46 -6.47
N TYR A 93 2.13 -12.19 -6.10
CA TYR A 93 3.00 -11.23 -6.76
C TYR A 93 4.48 -11.64 -6.65
N MET A 94 4.92 -12.08 -5.48
CA MET A 94 6.29 -12.53 -5.25
C MET A 94 6.62 -13.78 -6.09
N ALA A 95 5.69 -14.71 -6.20
CA ALA A 95 5.84 -15.92 -7.02
C ALA A 95 5.98 -15.57 -8.51
N LYS A 96 5.13 -14.69 -9.03
CA LYS A 96 5.22 -14.21 -10.42
C LYS A 96 6.53 -13.47 -10.69
N ALA A 97 6.98 -12.64 -9.76
CA ALA A 97 8.26 -11.95 -9.87
C ALA A 97 9.45 -12.92 -9.92
N ALA A 98 9.42 -13.97 -9.11
CA ALA A 98 10.42 -15.03 -9.12
C ALA A 98 10.43 -15.80 -10.44
N MET A 99 9.27 -16.09 -11.01
CA MET A 99 9.13 -16.73 -12.33
C MET A 99 9.74 -15.87 -13.43
N ARG A 100 9.52 -14.55 -13.41
CA ARG A 100 10.16 -13.61 -14.36
C ARG A 100 11.68 -13.67 -14.28
N LYS A 101 12.22 -13.73 -13.08
CA LYS A 101 13.67 -13.89 -12.86
C LYS A 101 14.22 -15.22 -13.37
N GLN A 102 13.41 -16.27 -13.35
CA GLN A 102 13.75 -17.58 -13.92
C GLN A 102 13.64 -17.66 -15.43
N GLY A 103 13.15 -16.59 -16.09
CA GLY A 103 13.05 -16.52 -17.55
C GLY A 103 11.69 -16.91 -18.13
N PHE A 104 10.66 -17.10 -17.30
CA PHE A 104 9.30 -17.35 -17.80
C PHE A 104 8.74 -16.11 -18.52
N THR A 105 8.06 -16.31 -19.64
CA THR A 105 7.37 -15.24 -20.36
C THR A 105 6.12 -14.80 -19.61
N GLU A 106 5.65 -13.58 -19.86
CA GLU A 106 4.40 -13.08 -19.26
C GLU A 106 3.19 -13.96 -19.63
N GLU A 107 3.17 -14.48 -20.85
CA GLU A 107 2.12 -15.39 -21.32
C GLU A 107 2.07 -16.68 -20.51
N LEU A 108 3.23 -17.29 -20.24
CA LEU A 108 3.32 -18.48 -19.39
C LEU A 108 2.95 -18.20 -17.93
N ILE A 109 3.28 -17.01 -17.43
CA ILE A 109 2.92 -16.60 -16.08
C ILE A 109 1.40 -16.42 -15.96
N GLU A 110 0.73 -15.83 -16.95
CA GLU A 110 -0.73 -15.74 -16.99
C GLU A 110 -1.38 -17.12 -17.04
N GLU A 111 -0.88 -18.01 -17.90
CA GLU A 111 -1.37 -19.38 -18.00
C GLU A 111 -1.13 -20.19 -16.71
N ALA A 112 -0.06 -19.89 -15.99
CA ALA A 112 0.25 -20.53 -14.70
C ALA A 112 -0.81 -20.26 -13.63
N THR A 113 -1.52 -19.14 -13.71
CA THR A 113 -2.61 -18.76 -12.80
C THR A 113 -4.00 -19.06 -13.36
N GLY A 114 -4.07 -19.57 -14.58
CA GLY A 114 -5.32 -19.97 -15.25
C GLY A 114 -5.82 -21.34 -14.82
N TYR A 115 -7.10 -21.60 -15.08
CA TYR A 115 -7.78 -22.85 -14.72
C TYR A 115 -8.16 -23.70 -15.92
N ALA A 116 -7.83 -23.26 -17.14
CA ALA A 116 -8.14 -24.02 -18.36
C ALA A 116 -7.37 -25.33 -18.40
N GLU A 117 -8.03 -26.40 -18.81
CA GLU A 117 -7.37 -27.68 -19.04
C GLU A 117 -6.37 -27.56 -20.20
N THR A 118 -5.20 -28.14 -20.03
CA THR A 118 -4.14 -28.11 -21.03
C THR A 118 -3.28 -29.37 -20.96
N ASP A 119 -2.80 -29.80 -22.13
CA ASP A 119 -1.82 -30.86 -22.30
C ASP A 119 -0.41 -30.29 -22.57
N ASP A 120 -0.28 -28.97 -22.67
CA ASP A 120 0.99 -28.29 -22.94
C ASP A 120 1.94 -28.44 -21.75
N GLU A 121 3.05 -29.11 -21.97
CA GLU A 121 4.06 -29.37 -20.93
C GLU A 121 4.68 -28.09 -20.38
N GLU A 122 4.85 -27.05 -21.19
CA GLU A 122 5.38 -25.77 -20.75
C GLU A 122 4.41 -25.08 -19.78
N ILE A 123 3.12 -25.11 -20.08
CA ILE A 123 2.08 -24.55 -19.21
C ILE A 123 1.97 -25.36 -17.89
N ILE A 124 2.01 -26.69 -17.99
CA ILE A 124 2.00 -27.57 -16.81
C ILE A 124 3.20 -27.29 -15.92
N ASN A 125 4.39 -27.17 -16.49
CA ASN A 125 5.60 -26.81 -15.76
C ASN A 125 5.49 -25.42 -15.10
N ALA A 126 4.97 -24.43 -15.82
CA ALA A 126 4.74 -23.09 -15.27
C ALA A 126 3.75 -23.10 -14.10
N ARG A 127 2.68 -23.89 -14.20
CA ARG A 127 1.70 -24.06 -13.10
C ARG A 127 2.32 -24.71 -11.86
N ASN A 128 3.12 -25.73 -12.05
CA ASN A 128 3.82 -26.40 -10.96
C ASN A 128 4.83 -25.47 -10.27
N THR A 129 5.60 -24.75 -11.07
CA THR A 129 6.57 -23.75 -10.55
C THR A 129 5.87 -22.64 -9.78
N PHE A 130 4.78 -22.10 -10.32
CA PHE A 130 3.99 -21.08 -9.64
C PHE A 130 3.44 -21.60 -8.31
N ARG A 131 2.89 -22.79 -8.27
CA ARG A 131 2.33 -23.40 -7.07
C ARG A 131 3.38 -23.56 -5.99
N GLU A 132 4.54 -24.10 -6.32
CA GLU A 132 5.66 -24.26 -5.40
C GLU A 132 6.14 -22.94 -4.82
N LEU A 133 6.34 -21.93 -5.69
CA LEU A 133 6.77 -20.60 -5.27
C LEU A 133 5.71 -19.89 -4.43
N ASN A 134 4.46 -19.97 -4.84
CA ASN A 134 3.35 -19.36 -4.11
C ASN A 134 3.20 -19.96 -2.71
N ASP A 135 3.27 -21.27 -2.58
CA ASP A 135 3.21 -21.95 -1.29
C ASP A 135 4.40 -21.60 -0.41
N LYS A 136 5.60 -21.54 -0.96
CA LYS A 136 6.81 -21.11 -0.26
C LYS A 136 6.67 -19.68 0.28
N TYR A 137 6.24 -18.75 -0.55
CA TYR A 137 6.05 -17.35 -0.12
C TYR A 137 4.90 -17.16 0.85
N LYS A 138 3.82 -17.91 0.72
CA LYS A 138 2.73 -17.91 1.72
C LYS A 138 3.22 -18.33 3.09
N GLU A 139 4.06 -19.35 3.16
CA GLU A 139 4.62 -19.82 4.42
C GLU A 139 5.58 -18.79 5.04
N GLU A 140 6.43 -18.15 4.22
CA GLU A 140 7.33 -17.07 4.68
C GLU A 140 6.55 -15.85 5.20
N ILE A 141 5.47 -15.48 4.51
CA ILE A 141 4.64 -14.32 4.85
C ILE A 141 3.79 -14.56 6.10
N LYS A 142 3.38 -15.79 6.36
CA LYS A 142 2.46 -16.13 7.44
C LYS A 142 2.90 -15.59 8.81
N GLY A 143 4.17 -15.79 9.15
CA GLY A 143 4.72 -15.28 10.41
C GLY A 143 4.78 -13.76 10.46
N GLU A 144 5.12 -13.11 9.35
CA GLU A 144 5.13 -11.65 9.23
C GLU A 144 3.71 -11.07 9.32
N ALA A 145 2.74 -11.69 8.66
CA ALA A 145 1.33 -11.29 8.73
C ALA A 145 0.78 -11.29 10.16
N GLU A 146 1.12 -12.30 10.96
CA GLU A 146 0.75 -12.36 12.38
C GLU A 146 1.34 -11.18 13.16
N LYS A 147 2.61 -10.88 12.96
CA LYS A 147 3.27 -9.72 13.61
C LYS A 147 2.62 -8.41 13.22
N VAL A 148 2.21 -8.25 11.95
CA VAL A 148 1.49 -7.07 11.47
C VAL A 148 0.12 -6.95 12.13
N ARG A 149 -0.61 -8.05 12.29
CA ARG A 149 -1.90 -8.07 13.01
C ARG A 149 -1.73 -7.69 14.48
N GLU A 150 -0.73 -8.21 15.15
CA GLU A 150 -0.39 -7.86 16.53
C GLU A 150 -0.04 -6.38 16.70
N ALA A 151 0.61 -5.77 15.68
CA ALA A 151 0.91 -4.35 15.66
C ALA A 151 -0.31 -3.45 15.37
N GLY A 152 -1.46 -4.02 15.05
CA GLY A 152 -2.71 -3.30 14.78
C GLY A 152 -3.18 -3.30 13.32
N GLY A 153 -2.49 -4.05 12.44
CA GLY A 153 -2.81 -4.13 11.02
C GLY A 153 -2.41 -2.87 10.25
N LEU A 154 -3.03 -2.65 9.09
CA LEU A 154 -2.72 -1.50 8.24
C LEU A 154 -3.24 -0.19 8.86
N TYR A 155 -2.35 0.78 9.01
CA TYR A 155 -2.70 2.13 9.45
C TYR A 155 -2.85 3.04 8.24
N ILE A 156 -4.06 3.54 8.00
CA ILE A 156 -4.34 4.49 6.93
C ILE A 156 -4.40 5.91 7.48
N MET A 157 -3.59 6.79 6.94
CA MET A 157 -3.57 8.20 7.28
C MET A 157 -3.98 9.03 6.07
N GLY A 158 -5.00 9.88 6.24
CA GLY A 158 -5.35 10.91 5.27
C GLY A 158 -4.78 12.25 5.70
N THR A 159 -4.08 12.96 4.83
CA THR A 159 -3.50 14.28 5.13
C THR A 159 -4.51 15.40 4.98
N GLU A 160 -5.58 15.18 4.21
CA GLU A 160 -6.71 16.10 4.00
C GLU A 160 -7.98 15.32 3.71
N ARG A 161 -9.12 15.96 3.91
CA ARG A 161 -10.42 15.45 3.43
C ARG A 161 -10.58 15.83 1.95
N HIS A 162 -11.11 14.91 1.17
CA HIS A 162 -11.50 15.18 -0.21
C HIS A 162 -12.88 15.84 -0.25
N GLU A 163 -13.18 16.57 -1.32
CA GLU A 163 -14.52 17.11 -1.55
C GLU A 163 -15.57 16.00 -1.64
N SER A 164 -15.20 14.88 -2.27
CA SER A 164 -16.04 13.69 -2.34
C SER A 164 -15.85 12.79 -1.13
N ARG A 165 -16.90 12.60 -0.36
CA ARG A 165 -16.96 11.64 0.75
C ARG A 165 -16.66 10.21 0.28
N ARG A 166 -16.99 9.91 -0.97
CA ARG A 166 -16.73 8.61 -1.59
C ARG A 166 -15.23 8.31 -1.65
N ILE A 167 -14.41 9.32 -1.99
CA ILE A 167 -12.95 9.17 -2.05
C ILE A 167 -12.36 8.93 -0.65
N ASP A 168 -12.82 9.67 0.36
CA ASP A 168 -12.40 9.45 1.74
C ASP A 168 -12.75 8.02 2.21
N ASN A 169 -13.94 7.54 1.89
CA ASN A 169 -14.38 6.19 2.26
C ASN A 169 -13.60 5.10 1.52
N GLN A 170 -13.21 5.32 0.27
CA GLN A 170 -12.36 4.39 -0.47
C GLN A 170 -10.97 4.28 0.16
N LEU A 171 -10.42 5.39 0.66
CA LEU A 171 -9.15 5.37 1.39
C LEU A 171 -9.28 4.58 2.69
N ARG A 172 -10.30 4.86 3.49
CA ARG A 172 -10.57 4.14 4.75
C ARG A 172 -10.83 2.65 4.54
N GLY A 173 -11.51 2.30 3.45
CA GLY A 173 -11.86 0.92 3.12
C GLY A 173 -10.68 0.01 2.79
N ARG A 174 -9.46 0.53 2.74
CA ARG A 174 -8.24 -0.27 2.56
C ARG A 174 -7.76 -0.92 3.86
N ALA A 175 -8.20 -0.42 5.02
CA ALA A 175 -7.89 -1.02 6.32
C ALA A 175 -8.99 -2.01 6.73
N GLY A 176 -8.62 -3.01 7.52
CA GLY A 176 -9.58 -3.98 8.10
C GLY A 176 -10.26 -4.90 7.09
N ARG A 177 -9.70 -5.06 5.90
CA ARG A 177 -10.25 -5.98 4.89
C ARG A 177 -10.13 -7.43 5.36
N GLN A 178 -11.10 -8.28 4.96
CA GLN A 178 -11.14 -9.70 5.31
C GLN A 178 -11.16 -9.97 6.83
N GLY A 179 -11.66 -9.00 7.61
CA GLY A 179 -11.71 -9.11 9.07
C GLY A 179 -10.38 -8.84 9.77
N ASP A 180 -9.35 -8.43 9.05
CA ASP A 180 -8.07 -8.04 9.65
C ASP A 180 -8.21 -6.74 10.45
N PRO A 181 -7.45 -6.56 11.55
CA PRO A 181 -7.41 -5.30 12.26
C PRO A 181 -6.86 -4.18 11.37
N GLY A 182 -7.26 -2.97 11.64
CA GLY A 182 -6.79 -1.81 10.91
C GLY A 182 -7.23 -0.52 11.58
N VAL A 183 -6.51 0.56 11.30
CA VAL A 183 -6.78 1.90 11.83
C VAL A 183 -6.84 2.89 10.67
N SER A 184 -7.75 3.85 10.74
CA SER A 184 -7.76 4.98 9.80
C SER A 184 -7.90 6.30 10.53
N ARG A 185 -7.13 7.30 10.11
CA ARG A 185 -7.14 8.63 10.72
C ARG A 185 -6.93 9.72 9.67
N PHE A 186 -7.69 10.81 9.77
CA PHE A 186 -7.47 12.01 8.97
C PHE A 186 -6.84 13.12 9.81
N PHE A 187 -5.80 13.73 9.27
CA PHE A 187 -5.14 14.89 9.85
C PHE A 187 -5.62 16.14 9.12
N LEU A 188 -6.22 17.07 9.85
CA LEU A 188 -6.86 18.25 9.28
C LEU A 188 -6.23 19.54 9.77
N SER A 189 -6.17 20.55 8.92
CA SER A 189 -5.78 21.91 9.22
C SER A 189 -6.87 22.89 8.76
N THR A 190 -7.01 24.00 9.45
CA THR A 190 -7.86 25.11 9.01
C THR A 190 -7.34 25.80 7.76
N GLU A 191 -6.10 25.54 7.38
CA GLU A 191 -5.45 26.01 6.14
C GLU A 191 -5.68 25.09 4.95
N ASP A 192 -6.29 23.90 5.15
CA ASP A 192 -6.62 22.97 4.06
C ASP A 192 -7.61 23.61 3.09
N ASP A 193 -7.44 23.34 1.79
CA ASP A 193 -8.24 23.97 0.71
C ASP A 193 -9.74 23.83 0.92
N LEU A 194 -10.20 22.63 1.31
CA LEU A 194 -11.61 22.38 1.62
C LEU A 194 -12.14 23.23 2.78
N MET A 195 -11.30 23.57 3.75
CA MET A 195 -11.67 24.43 4.89
C MET A 195 -11.63 25.92 4.53
N ARG A 196 -10.79 26.31 3.58
CA ARG A 196 -10.72 27.69 3.07
C ARG A 196 -11.97 28.06 2.30
N ASP A 197 -12.45 27.17 1.42
CA ASP A 197 -13.63 27.44 0.58
C ASP A 197 -14.90 27.61 1.40
N ARG A 198 -15.01 27.00 2.57
CA ARG A 198 -16.15 27.18 3.48
C ARG A 198 -16.15 28.52 4.21
N LYS A 199 -15.00 29.19 4.31
CA LYS A 199 -14.91 30.52 4.95
C LYS A 199 -15.36 31.65 4.04
N SER A 200 -15.44 31.42 2.73
CA SER A 200 -15.89 32.40 1.74
C SER A 200 -17.41 32.48 1.56
N VAL A 201 -18.18 31.66 2.28
CA VAL A 201 -19.66 31.57 2.17
C VAL A 201 -20.37 32.08 3.43
N VAL A 202 -19.70 32.90 4.25
CA VAL A 202 -20.35 33.59 5.38
C VAL A 202 -20.29 35.09 5.18
#